data_f6aa43ab0a40fa9012d067f753fe8ee5
#
_entry.id   f6aa43ab0a40fa9012d067f753fe8ee5
#
_cell.length_a   1.000
_cell.length_b   1.000
_cell.length_c   1.000
_cell.angle_alpha   90.00
_cell.angle_beta   90.00
_cell.angle_gamma   90.00
#
_symmetry.space_group_name_H-M   'P 1'
#
loop_
_entity.id
_entity.type
_entity.pdbx_description
1 polymer ?
#
loop_
_entity_poly.entity_id
_entity_poly.type
_entity_poly.pdbx_seq_one_letter_code
_entity_poly.pdbx_strand_id
1 'polypeptide(L)'
;GGNTLINANVSLKRFRDKLGSESNYLIFTSEHFNADALAALSGTLVGGGILFLLLNDTALIKQSYFIKRFFSLLSGNGKHVILEQKSLNFPVVKTINNTDIKPEVNAFAVSPSQSFTYDCITQEQENAVDTIINVVKGKSKRPLILTADRGRGKSSALAIACAHLLKTAKNDNKLNIVITSADFSCVQVFFKQLAASLPEGEQQGYQFAALSNSVEFIPIDQLLKLKPKV
;
A
#
# COMPACT_ATOMS: atom_id res chain seq x y z
N GLY A 1 -9.37 19.64 -17.97
CA GLY A 1 -9.14 19.09 -16.65
C GLY A 1 -7.95 19.79 -16.04
N GLY A 2 -8.18 20.71 -15.06
CA GLY A 2 -7.10 21.43 -14.39
C GLY A 2 -6.38 20.54 -13.41
N ASN A 3 -5.06 20.41 -13.57
CA ASN A 3 -4.19 19.76 -12.58
C ASN A 3 -4.10 20.65 -11.35
N THR A 4 -4.85 20.33 -10.31
CA THR A 4 -4.69 20.98 -9.01
C THR A 4 -3.45 20.38 -8.35
N LEU A 5 -2.35 21.13 -8.31
CA LEU A 5 -1.18 20.79 -7.50
C LEU A 5 -1.58 20.90 -6.01
N ILE A 6 -1.90 19.77 -5.40
CA ILE A 6 -2.12 19.71 -3.94
C ILE A 6 -0.74 19.66 -3.30
N ASN A 7 -0.24 20.80 -2.85
CA ASN A 7 1.01 20.93 -2.13
C ASN A 7 0.74 20.58 -0.65
N ALA A 8 0.80 19.30 -0.30
CA ALA A 8 0.69 18.86 1.10
C ALA A 8 2.08 18.85 1.73
N ASN A 9 2.46 19.95 2.41
CA ASN A 9 3.70 19.99 3.18
C ASN A 9 3.51 19.20 4.49
N VAL A 10 4.23 18.07 4.62
CA VAL A 10 4.10 17.16 5.77
C VAL A 10 5.37 17.20 6.59
N SER A 11 5.24 17.55 7.88
CA SER A 11 6.35 17.44 8.81
C SER A 11 6.81 15.98 8.91
N LEU A 12 8.14 15.75 8.95
CA LEU A 12 8.71 14.41 9.12
C LEU A 12 8.27 13.70 10.41
N LYS A 13 7.77 14.43 11.40
CA LYS A 13 7.17 13.84 12.62
C LYS A 13 5.81 13.19 12.36
N ARG A 14 5.11 13.61 11.28
CA ARG A 14 3.75 13.19 10.94
C ARG A 14 3.67 12.39 9.64
N PHE A 15 4.79 11.84 9.16
CA PHE A 15 4.80 11.09 7.90
C PHE A 15 3.83 9.88 7.89
N ARG A 16 3.55 9.33 9.08
CA ARG A 16 2.63 8.19 9.23
C ARG A 16 1.20 8.53 8.86
N ASP A 17 0.79 9.80 8.97
CA ASP A 17 -0.56 10.27 8.60
C ASP A 17 -0.81 10.15 7.09
N LYS A 18 0.25 9.98 6.29
CA LYS A 18 0.18 9.82 4.83
C LYS A 18 0.27 8.37 4.37
N LEU A 19 0.41 7.43 5.28
CA LEU A 19 0.40 6.01 4.93
C LEU A 19 -0.97 5.63 4.35
N GLY A 20 -0.97 5.01 3.16
CA GLY A 20 -2.19 4.65 2.44
C GLY A 20 -2.72 5.72 1.48
N SER A 21 -2.16 6.94 1.47
CA SER A 21 -2.42 7.90 0.41
C SER A 21 -1.60 7.56 -0.84
N GLU A 22 -2.03 8.06 -2.00
CA GLU A 22 -1.34 7.91 -3.27
C GLU A 22 -0.90 9.27 -3.81
N SER A 23 0.30 9.33 -4.39
CA SER A 23 0.85 10.55 -4.98
C SER A 23 1.69 10.25 -6.23
N ASN A 24 1.62 11.15 -7.22
CA ASN A 24 2.43 11.03 -8.43
C ASN A 24 3.85 11.57 -8.24
N TYR A 25 4.01 12.50 -7.32
CA TYR A 25 5.29 13.14 -7.04
C TYR A 25 5.52 13.19 -5.53
N LEU A 26 6.72 12.87 -5.11
CA LEU A 26 7.18 13.01 -3.74
C LEU A 26 8.48 13.82 -3.72
N ILE A 27 8.47 14.96 -3.04
CA ILE A 27 9.67 15.74 -2.78
C ILE A 27 10.05 15.51 -1.32
N PHE A 28 11.14 14.81 -1.10
CA PHE A 28 11.66 14.53 0.23
C PHE A 28 12.82 15.48 0.52
N THR A 29 12.62 16.35 1.50
CA THR A 29 13.64 17.29 2.00
C THR A 29 13.92 16.99 3.45
N SER A 30 15.16 16.90 3.85
CA SER A 30 15.50 16.66 5.25
C SER A 30 16.87 17.24 5.58
N GLU A 31 16.94 18.00 6.66
CA GLU A 31 18.22 18.39 7.29
C GLU A 31 18.88 17.17 7.94
N HIS A 32 18.07 16.25 8.47
CA HIS A 32 18.50 14.98 9.02
C HIS A 32 17.83 13.83 8.26
N PHE A 33 18.61 12.99 7.63
CA PHE A 33 18.10 11.87 6.86
C PHE A 33 17.33 10.90 7.76
N ASN A 34 16.03 10.77 7.51
CA ASN A 34 15.16 9.83 8.20
C ASN A 34 14.79 8.69 7.25
N ALA A 35 15.44 7.54 7.43
CA ALA A 35 15.23 6.36 6.59
C ALA A 35 13.81 5.79 6.69
N ASP A 36 13.21 5.80 7.89
CA ASP A 36 11.85 5.28 8.11
C ASP A 36 10.81 6.14 7.38
N ALA A 37 10.97 7.47 7.47
CA ALA A 37 10.09 8.39 6.77
C ALA A 37 10.23 8.26 5.24
N LEU A 38 11.47 8.16 4.73
CA LEU A 38 11.71 7.95 3.31
C LEU A 38 11.09 6.63 2.83
N ALA A 39 11.32 5.52 3.52
CA ALA A 39 10.77 4.22 3.19
C ALA A 39 9.23 4.21 3.23
N ALA A 40 8.64 4.85 4.24
CA ALA A 40 7.20 4.95 4.39
C ALA A 40 6.56 5.79 3.28
N LEU A 41 7.11 6.98 3.01
CA LEU A 41 6.57 7.90 2.02
C LEU A 41 6.84 7.45 0.57
N SER A 42 7.98 6.81 0.28
CA SER A 42 8.21 6.24 -1.05
C SER A 42 7.16 5.19 -1.43
N GLY A 43 6.61 4.48 -0.44
CA GLY A 43 5.50 3.55 -0.65
C GLY A 43 4.14 4.22 -0.97
N THR A 44 4.05 5.54 -0.93
CA THR A 44 2.85 6.29 -1.37
C THR A 44 2.90 6.69 -2.84
N LEU A 45 4.03 6.50 -3.51
CA LEU A 45 4.14 6.78 -4.94
C LEU A 45 3.38 5.74 -5.76
N VAL A 46 2.60 6.23 -6.71
CA VAL A 46 1.95 5.36 -7.70
C VAL A 46 2.96 4.84 -8.71
N GLY A 47 2.62 3.78 -9.45
CA GLY A 47 3.44 3.30 -10.56
C GLY A 47 3.68 4.42 -11.58
N GLY A 48 4.94 4.68 -11.95
CA GLY A 48 5.34 5.80 -12.80
C GLY A 48 5.52 7.15 -12.09
N GLY A 49 5.28 7.21 -10.78
CA GLY A 49 5.55 8.41 -9.98
C GLY A 49 7.04 8.69 -9.78
N ILE A 50 7.38 9.94 -9.44
CA ILE A 50 8.76 10.40 -9.32
C ILE A 50 9.04 10.83 -7.87
N LEU A 51 10.15 10.32 -7.31
CA LEU A 51 10.73 10.76 -6.05
C LEU A 51 11.89 11.73 -6.29
N PHE A 52 11.78 12.94 -5.77
CA PHE A 52 12.87 13.90 -5.67
C PHE A 52 13.45 13.86 -4.25
N LEU A 53 14.72 13.52 -4.13
CA LEU A 53 15.44 13.48 -2.86
C LEU A 53 16.39 14.68 -2.81
N LEU A 54 16.06 15.70 -2.00
CA LEU A 54 16.85 16.91 -1.83
C LEU A 54 17.59 16.84 -0.49
N LEU A 55 18.90 16.79 -0.54
CA LEU A 55 19.78 16.68 0.63
C LEU A 55 20.74 17.86 0.68
N ASN A 56 20.73 18.60 1.78
CA ASN A 56 21.50 19.85 1.90
C ASN A 56 23.00 19.64 2.08
N ASP A 57 23.42 18.62 2.83
CA ASP A 57 24.84 18.31 3.06
C ASP A 57 25.08 16.81 3.08
N THR A 58 25.64 16.32 2.00
CA THR A 58 25.96 14.90 1.87
C THR A 58 27.16 14.48 2.73
N ALA A 59 28.00 15.40 3.17
CA ALA A 59 29.18 15.08 3.98
C ALA A 59 28.81 14.67 5.40
N LEU A 60 27.88 15.39 6.04
CA LEU A 60 27.35 15.05 7.36
C LEU A 60 26.52 13.77 7.34
N ILE A 61 25.80 13.57 6.25
CA ILE A 61 24.95 12.39 6.07
C ILE A 61 25.79 11.12 5.87
N LYS A 62 26.94 11.22 5.22
CA LYS A 62 27.81 10.06 4.91
C LYS A 62 28.50 9.42 6.13
N GLN A 63 28.29 9.90 7.35
CA GLN A 63 28.88 9.30 8.55
C GLN A 63 28.24 7.96 8.94
N SER A 64 26.97 7.72 8.58
CA SER A 64 26.28 6.46 8.85
C SER A 64 26.61 5.39 7.81
N TYR A 65 26.88 4.15 8.27
CA TYR A 65 27.06 2.99 7.37
C TYR A 65 25.84 2.73 6.50
N PHE A 66 24.65 2.92 7.04
CA PHE A 66 23.40 2.78 6.29
C PHE A 66 23.35 3.75 5.11
N ILE A 67 23.68 5.01 5.36
CA ILE A 67 23.60 6.06 4.33
C ILE A 67 24.69 5.87 3.27
N LYS A 68 25.91 5.47 3.68
CA LYS A 68 26.96 5.11 2.73
C LYS A 68 26.49 4.00 1.78
N ARG A 69 25.87 2.96 2.31
CA ARG A 69 25.32 1.85 1.51
C ARG A 69 24.18 2.33 0.60
N PHE A 70 23.28 3.17 1.13
CA PHE A 70 22.16 3.73 0.35
C PHE A 70 22.67 4.49 -0.88
N PHE A 71 23.63 5.41 -0.69
CA PHE A 71 24.23 6.16 -1.80
C PHE A 71 25.02 5.27 -2.76
N SER A 72 25.73 4.27 -2.26
CA SER A 72 26.44 3.30 -3.10
C SER A 72 25.47 2.54 -4.02
N LEU A 73 24.31 2.12 -3.49
CA LEU A 73 23.28 1.45 -4.27
C LEU A 73 22.62 2.40 -5.29
N LEU A 74 22.39 3.66 -4.93
CA LEU A 74 21.88 4.66 -5.88
C LEU A 74 22.86 4.90 -7.02
N SER A 75 24.16 5.07 -6.72
CA SER A 75 25.19 5.33 -7.72
C SER A 75 25.45 4.12 -8.64
N GLY A 76 25.28 2.90 -8.13
CA GLY A 76 25.52 1.66 -8.90
C GLY A 76 24.35 1.23 -9.79
N ASN A 77 23.17 1.82 -9.63
CA ASN A 77 21.98 1.38 -10.33
C ASN A 77 21.52 2.41 -11.37
N GLY A 78 22.05 2.43 -12.56
CA GLY A 78 21.82 3.43 -13.62
C GLY A 78 20.37 3.92 -13.90
N LYS A 79 19.42 3.54 -13.03
CA LYS A 79 18.01 3.97 -13.07
C LYS A 79 17.75 5.30 -12.33
N HIS A 80 18.77 5.88 -11.70
CA HIS A 80 18.66 7.13 -10.93
C HIS A 80 19.50 8.24 -11.52
N VAL A 81 19.01 9.47 -11.43
CA VAL A 81 19.77 10.67 -11.83
C VAL A 81 20.23 11.38 -10.55
N ILE A 82 21.53 11.52 -10.39
CA ILE A 82 22.12 12.26 -9.27
C ILE A 82 22.64 13.59 -9.81
N LEU A 83 22.12 14.69 -9.27
CA LEU A 83 22.52 16.05 -9.61
C LEU A 83 23.24 16.68 -8.40
N GLU A 84 24.48 17.11 -8.59
CA GLU A 84 25.22 17.85 -7.59
C GLU A 84 25.29 19.33 -7.99
N GLN A 85 24.78 20.21 -7.14
CA GLN A 85 24.91 21.64 -7.34
C GLN A 85 26.30 22.09 -6.90
N LYS A 86 27.23 22.27 -7.84
CA LYS A 86 28.59 22.74 -7.57
C LYS A 86 28.76 24.28 -7.75
N SER A 87 27.74 24.93 -8.37
CA SER A 87 27.70 26.36 -8.61
C SER A 87 26.26 26.84 -8.71
N LEU A 88 26.04 28.17 -8.77
CA LEU A 88 24.72 28.79 -9.02
C LEU A 88 24.15 28.48 -10.41
N ASN A 89 24.95 27.88 -11.28
CA ASN A 89 24.47 27.44 -12.60
C ASN A 89 23.84 26.07 -12.46
N PHE A 90 22.59 25.94 -12.89
CA PHE A 90 21.93 24.64 -12.95
C PHE A 90 22.73 23.69 -13.86
N PRO A 91 22.97 22.44 -13.42
CA PRO A 91 23.61 21.47 -14.29
C PRO A 91 22.74 21.26 -15.54
N VAL A 92 23.40 21.27 -16.70
CA VAL A 92 22.73 20.85 -17.93
C VAL A 92 22.42 19.36 -17.78
N VAL A 93 21.17 19.03 -17.64
CA VAL A 93 20.72 17.65 -17.65
C VAL A 93 21.04 17.09 -19.04
N LYS A 94 22.04 16.22 -19.15
CA LYS A 94 22.21 15.46 -20.38
C LYS A 94 20.93 14.64 -20.58
N THR A 95 20.22 14.94 -21.65
CA THR A 95 19.04 14.15 -22.02
C THR A 95 19.53 12.72 -22.17
N ILE A 96 19.11 11.83 -21.28
CA ILE A 96 19.31 10.41 -21.45
C ILE A 96 18.43 10.07 -22.65
N ASN A 97 19.05 9.74 -23.78
CA ASN A 97 18.32 9.31 -24.95
C ASN A 97 17.51 8.07 -24.54
N ASN A 98 16.19 8.16 -24.65
CA ASN A 98 15.23 7.11 -24.28
C ASN A 98 15.42 5.76 -24.99
N THR A 99 16.46 5.62 -25.83
CA THR A 99 16.77 4.40 -26.57
C THR A 99 17.36 3.28 -25.71
N ASP A 100 17.90 3.60 -24.51
CA ASP A 100 18.53 2.58 -23.66
C ASP A 100 17.71 2.23 -22.41
N ILE A 101 16.67 2.99 -22.11
CA ILE A 101 15.66 2.59 -21.14
C ILE A 101 14.64 1.74 -21.92
N LYS A 102 14.97 0.47 -22.18
CA LYS A 102 13.89 -0.50 -22.30
C LYS A 102 13.14 -0.36 -20.98
N PRO A 103 11.88 0.12 -20.98
CA PRO A 103 11.06 -0.08 -19.83
C PRO A 103 11.02 -1.60 -19.64
N GLU A 104 11.70 -2.15 -18.66
CA GLU A 104 11.14 -3.28 -17.98
C GLU A 104 9.85 -2.73 -17.36
N VAL A 105 8.91 -2.50 -18.22
CA VAL A 105 7.53 -2.51 -17.91
C VAL A 105 7.28 -3.96 -17.52
N ASN A 106 7.57 -4.30 -16.27
CA ASN A 106 6.62 -5.09 -15.54
C ASN A 106 5.37 -4.18 -15.42
N ALA A 107 4.92 -3.67 -16.56
CA ALA A 107 3.55 -3.42 -16.80
C ALA A 107 2.92 -4.74 -16.42
N PHE A 108 2.19 -4.74 -15.33
CA PHE A 108 1.04 -5.59 -15.25
C PHE A 108 0.21 -5.20 -16.48
N ALA A 109 0.60 -5.77 -17.63
CA ALA A 109 -0.23 -5.81 -18.80
C ALA A 109 -1.42 -6.61 -18.30
N VAL A 110 -2.45 -5.89 -17.88
CA VAL A 110 -3.78 -6.44 -17.84
C VAL A 110 -4.00 -6.88 -19.27
N SER A 111 -3.75 -8.16 -19.51
CA SER A 111 -4.11 -8.78 -20.79
C SER A 111 -5.61 -8.57 -20.89
N PRO A 112 -6.13 -7.91 -21.94
CA PRO A 112 -7.53 -7.48 -21.98
C PRO A 112 -8.55 -8.63 -22.04
N SER A 113 -8.16 -9.86 -21.74
CA SER A 113 -9.00 -11.06 -21.88
C SER A 113 -8.99 -12.03 -20.70
N GLN A 114 -8.39 -11.69 -19.55
CA GLN A 114 -8.58 -12.52 -18.35
C GLN A 114 -9.78 -12.01 -17.57
N SER A 115 -10.92 -12.69 -17.67
CA SER A 115 -12.03 -12.53 -16.74
C SER A 115 -11.70 -13.29 -15.46
N PHE A 116 -11.49 -12.56 -14.37
CA PHE A 116 -11.33 -13.13 -13.05
C PHE A 116 -12.70 -13.51 -12.45
N THR A 117 -12.71 -14.53 -11.60
CA THR A 117 -13.94 -14.98 -10.90
C THR A 117 -14.41 -13.93 -9.88
N TYR A 118 -13.47 -13.15 -9.35
CA TYR A 118 -13.71 -12.08 -8.40
C TYR A 118 -13.28 -10.73 -8.99
N ASP A 119 -13.61 -9.63 -8.33
CA ASP A 119 -13.20 -8.27 -8.71
C ASP A 119 -11.69 -8.05 -8.50
N CYS A 120 -10.87 -8.98 -9.00
CA CYS A 120 -9.42 -8.96 -8.91
C CYS A 120 -8.79 -8.29 -10.14
N ILE A 121 -7.59 -7.71 -9.95
CA ILE A 121 -6.84 -7.05 -11.01
C ILE A 121 -5.73 -7.96 -11.55
N THR A 122 -5.25 -8.92 -10.74
CA THR A 122 -4.16 -9.83 -11.11
C THR A 122 -4.49 -11.27 -10.70
N GLN A 123 -3.86 -12.22 -11.39
CA GLN A 123 -3.97 -13.65 -11.06
C GLN A 123 -3.45 -13.96 -9.66
N GLU A 124 -2.40 -13.29 -9.21
CA GLU A 124 -1.85 -13.45 -7.86
C GLU A 124 -2.88 -13.03 -6.79
N GLN A 125 -3.61 -11.95 -7.07
CA GLN A 125 -4.68 -11.48 -6.19
C GLN A 125 -5.84 -12.48 -6.15
N GLU A 126 -6.26 -13.03 -7.29
CA GLU A 126 -7.29 -14.06 -7.37
C GLU A 126 -6.88 -15.31 -6.58
N ASN A 127 -5.67 -15.81 -6.76
CA ASN A 127 -5.14 -16.95 -6.02
C ASN A 127 -5.13 -16.70 -4.50
N ALA A 128 -4.84 -15.48 -4.08
CA ALA A 128 -4.89 -15.10 -2.67
C ALA A 128 -6.34 -15.11 -2.14
N VAL A 129 -7.30 -14.57 -2.91
CA VAL A 129 -8.73 -14.57 -2.57
C VAL A 129 -9.25 -16.00 -2.46
N ASP A 130 -8.98 -16.87 -3.42
CA ASP A 130 -9.35 -18.28 -3.39
C ASP A 130 -8.80 -18.99 -2.15
N THR A 131 -7.52 -18.74 -1.84
CA THR A 131 -6.87 -19.35 -0.67
C THR A 131 -7.55 -18.91 0.62
N ILE A 132 -7.89 -17.62 0.78
CA ILE A 132 -8.61 -17.09 1.95
C ILE A 132 -9.97 -17.79 2.08
N ILE A 133 -10.74 -17.84 1.00
CA ILE A 133 -12.08 -18.44 0.99
C ILE A 133 -12.00 -19.93 1.36
N ASN A 134 -11.03 -20.65 0.80
CA ASN A 134 -10.84 -22.08 1.07
C ASN A 134 -10.45 -22.34 2.52
N VAL A 135 -9.60 -21.48 3.12
CA VAL A 135 -9.25 -21.61 4.55
C VAL A 135 -10.45 -21.35 5.44
N VAL A 136 -11.26 -20.34 5.15
CA VAL A 136 -12.46 -20.03 5.95
C VAL A 136 -13.54 -21.10 5.80
N LYS A 137 -13.78 -21.61 4.59
CA LYS A 137 -14.76 -22.68 4.34
C LYS A 137 -14.25 -24.07 4.76
N GLY A 138 -12.95 -24.21 4.93
CA GLY A 138 -12.32 -25.47 5.31
C GLY A 138 -12.61 -25.90 6.74
N LYS A 139 -12.46 -27.21 7.02
CA LYS A 139 -12.61 -27.77 8.36
C LYS A 139 -11.38 -27.51 9.26
N SER A 140 -10.29 -27.07 8.71
CA SER A 140 -9.01 -26.88 9.42
C SER A 140 -8.92 -25.45 9.96
N LYS A 141 -8.77 -25.31 11.27
CA LYS A 141 -8.51 -24.03 11.96
C LYS A 141 -7.03 -23.61 11.84
N ARG A 142 -6.49 -23.62 10.62
CA ARG A 142 -5.08 -23.21 10.40
C ARG A 142 -5.00 -21.72 10.09
N PRO A 143 -4.02 -21.02 10.66
CA PRO A 143 -3.78 -19.62 10.29
C PRO A 143 -3.29 -19.54 8.84
N LEU A 144 -3.75 -18.50 8.12
CA LEU A 144 -3.23 -18.12 6.81
C LEU A 144 -2.42 -16.85 6.95
N ILE A 145 -1.21 -16.85 6.39
CA ILE A 145 -0.33 -15.68 6.37
C ILE A 145 -0.16 -15.24 4.92
N LEU A 146 -0.59 -14.01 4.62
CA LEU A 146 -0.36 -13.37 3.32
C LEU A 146 0.89 -12.49 3.40
N THR A 147 1.89 -12.83 2.61
CA THR A 147 3.13 -12.05 2.48
C THR A 147 3.22 -11.48 1.06
N ALA A 148 3.47 -10.20 0.95
CA ALA A 148 3.79 -9.53 -0.29
C ALA A 148 4.36 -8.16 0.02
N ASP A 149 5.04 -7.56 -0.94
CA ASP A 149 5.53 -6.19 -0.84
C ASP A 149 4.40 -5.19 -0.62
N ARG A 150 4.76 -3.99 -0.20
CA ARG A 150 3.80 -2.90 -0.03
C ARG A 150 3.20 -2.54 -1.38
N GLY A 151 1.90 -2.19 -1.39
CA GLY A 151 1.19 -1.81 -2.62
C GLY A 151 0.73 -2.99 -3.49
N ARG A 152 0.98 -4.24 -3.10
CA ARG A 152 0.58 -5.44 -3.86
C ARG A 152 -0.87 -5.89 -3.65
N GLY A 153 -1.73 -5.05 -3.09
CA GLY A 153 -3.16 -5.33 -2.98
C GLY A 153 -3.57 -6.34 -1.91
N LYS A 154 -2.73 -6.62 -0.88
CA LYS A 154 -3.09 -7.54 0.24
C LYS A 154 -4.41 -7.17 0.91
N SER A 155 -4.59 -5.89 1.28
CA SER A 155 -5.83 -5.42 1.91
C SER A 155 -7.03 -5.52 0.99
N SER A 156 -6.85 -5.29 -0.31
CA SER A 156 -7.91 -5.46 -1.32
C SER A 156 -8.29 -6.92 -1.49
N ALA A 157 -7.32 -7.84 -1.54
CA ALA A 157 -7.59 -9.28 -1.62
C ALA A 157 -8.41 -9.77 -0.40
N LEU A 158 -8.05 -9.31 0.81
CA LEU A 158 -8.82 -9.62 2.03
C LEU A 158 -10.25 -9.07 1.94
N ALA A 159 -10.43 -7.84 1.46
CA ALA A 159 -11.74 -7.21 1.33
C ALA A 159 -12.63 -7.92 0.30
N ILE A 160 -12.07 -8.27 -0.86
CA ILE A 160 -12.77 -9.03 -1.91
C ILE A 160 -13.20 -10.42 -1.39
N ALA A 161 -12.29 -11.12 -0.69
CA ALA A 161 -12.61 -12.41 -0.08
C ALA A 161 -13.73 -12.28 0.98
N CYS A 162 -13.66 -11.25 1.84
CA CYS A 162 -14.71 -10.96 2.82
C CYS A 162 -16.05 -10.67 2.13
N ALA A 163 -16.07 -9.83 1.09
CA ALA A 163 -17.27 -9.54 0.32
C ALA A 163 -17.90 -10.82 -0.25
N HIS A 164 -17.10 -11.70 -0.84
CA HIS A 164 -17.57 -12.99 -1.35
C HIS A 164 -18.11 -13.88 -0.25
N LEU A 165 -17.45 -13.97 0.90
CA LEU A 165 -17.90 -14.75 2.05
C LEU A 165 -19.25 -14.24 2.59
N LEU A 166 -19.41 -12.90 2.70
CA LEU A 166 -20.66 -12.29 3.14
C LEU A 166 -21.81 -12.56 2.14
N LYS A 167 -21.54 -12.48 0.83
CA LYS A 167 -22.53 -12.80 -0.23
C LYS A 167 -22.95 -14.27 -0.23
N THR A 168 -22.02 -15.17 0.07
CA THR A 168 -22.25 -16.62 -0.01
C THR A 168 -22.62 -17.26 1.33
N ALA A 169 -22.61 -16.50 2.42
CA ALA A 169 -23.06 -16.97 3.73
C ALA A 169 -24.55 -17.34 3.66
N LYS A 170 -24.90 -18.54 4.09
CA LYS A 170 -26.30 -18.99 4.17
C LYS A 170 -27.01 -18.26 5.32
N ASN A 171 -28.29 -17.94 5.12
CA ASN A 171 -29.09 -17.18 6.10
C ASN A 171 -29.13 -17.80 7.50
N ASP A 172 -28.92 -19.11 7.60
CA ASP A 172 -28.96 -19.85 8.88
C ASP A 172 -27.67 -19.68 9.71
N ASN A 173 -26.57 -19.24 9.09
CA ASN A 173 -25.27 -19.05 9.76
C ASN A 173 -24.82 -17.60 9.61
N LYS A 174 -25.17 -16.76 10.58
CA LYS A 174 -24.70 -15.39 10.64
C LYS A 174 -23.16 -15.34 10.72
N LEU A 175 -22.53 -14.74 9.71
CA LEU A 175 -21.09 -14.59 9.65
C LEU A 175 -20.68 -13.23 10.22
N ASN A 176 -19.87 -13.27 11.28
CA ASN A 176 -19.27 -12.08 11.87
C ASN A 176 -17.76 -12.14 11.68
N ILE A 177 -17.19 -11.15 11.00
CA ILE A 177 -15.76 -11.06 10.73
C ILE A 177 -15.18 -9.92 11.55
N VAL A 178 -14.11 -10.19 12.29
CA VAL A 178 -13.39 -9.15 13.03
C VAL A 178 -12.09 -8.83 12.29
N ILE A 179 -11.92 -7.54 12.01
CA ILE A 179 -10.68 -6.98 11.47
C ILE A 179 -9.96 -6.26 12.60
N THR A 180 -8.68 -6.50 12.73
CA THR A 180 -7.87 -5.84 13.76
C THR A 180 -6.58 -5.26 13.21
N SER A 181 -6.16 -4.15 13.78
CA SER A 181 -4.84 -3.54 13.57
C SER A 181 -4.54 -2.59 14.75
N ALA A 182 -3.39 -1.94 14.72
CA ALA A 182 -3.04 -0.94 15.72
C ALA A 182 -3.99 0.26 15.68
N ASP A 183 -4.42 0.68 14.48
CA ASP A 183 -5.27 1.85 14.25
C ASP A 183 -6.20 1.60 13.07
N PHE A 184 -7.38 2.26 13.06
CA PHE A 184 -8.35 2.15 11.97
C PHE A 184 -7.81 2.68 10.64
N SER A 185 -6.94 3.67 10.66
CA SER A 185 -6.30 4.21 9.44
C SER A 185 -5.56 3.13 8.64
N CYS A 186 -5.02 2.11 9.30
CA CYS A 186 -4.33 0.99 8.66
C CYS A 186 -5.26 0.08 7.84
N VAL A 187 -6.57 0.12 8.13
CA VAL A 187 -7.59 -0.75 7.49
C VAL A 187 -8.59 0.02 6.63
N GLN A 188 -8.44 1.33 6.49
CA GLN A 188 -9.33 2.15 5.66
C GLN A 188 -9.45 1.65 4.22
N VAL A 189 -8.31 1.23 3.62
CA VAL A 189 -8.29 0.67 2.25
C VAL A 189 -9.11 -0.61 2.18
N PHE A 190 -9.06 -1.45 3.22
CA PHE A 190 -9.88 -2.66 3.31
C PHE A 190 -11.37 -2.31 3.31
N PHE A 191 -11.84 -1.39 4.17
CA PHE A 191 -13.26 -1.03 4.23
C PHE A 191 -13.74 -0.33 2.97
N LYS A 192 -12.92 0.54 2.37
CA LYS A 192 -13.20 1.18 1.07
C LYS A 192 -13.40 0.13 -0.04
N GLN A 193 -12.52 -0.86 -0.12
CA GLN A 193 -12.63 -1.93 -1.10
C GLN A 193 -13.81 -2.86 -0.81
N LEU A 194 -14.09 -3.15 0.48
CA LEU A 194 -15.24 -3.95 0.88
C LEU A 194 -16.55 -3.29 0.43
N ALA A 195 -16.70 -2.00 0.66
CA ALA A 195 -17.88 -1.24 0.22
C ALA A 195 -17.99 -1.20 -1.31
N ALA A 196 -16.88 -1.10 -2.04
CA ALA A 196 -16.90 -1.17 -3.50
C ALA A 196 -17.33 -2.55 -4.02
N SER A 197 -16.87 -3.64 -3.37
CA SER A 197 -17.22 -5.02 -3.77
C SER A 197 -18.60 -5.47 -3.28
N LEU A 198 -19.21 -4.73 -2.34
CA LEU A 198 -20.52 -5.04 -1.75
C LEU A 198 -21.37 -3.77 -1.61
N PRO A 199 -21.85 -3.19 -2.73
CA PRO A 199 -22.55 -1.89 -2.72
C PRO A 199 -23.86 -1.89 -1.92
N GLU A 200 -24.49 -3.06 -1.73
CA GLU A 200 -25.69 -3.24 -0.90
C GLU A 200 -25.43 -3.19 0.60
N GLY A 201 -24.17 -3.14 1.02
CA GLY A 201 -23.79 -3.05 2.43
C GLY A 201 -23.75 -1.62 2.93
N GLU A 202 -23.95 -1.45 4.22
CA GLU A 202 -23.89 -0.17 4.91
C GLU A 202 -22.72 -0.12 5.87
N GLN A 203 -21.92 0.94 5.78
CA GLN A 203 -20.84 1.21 6.72
C GLN A 203 -21.27 2.27 7.73
N GLN A 204 -21.23 1.94 9.01
CA GLN A 204 -21.45 2.86 10.13
C GLN A 204 -20.22 2.84 11.05
N GLY A 205 -19.41 3.90 11.01
CA GLY A 205 -18.18 3.98 11.79
C GLY A 205 -17.21 2.85 11.49
N TYR A 206 -17.01 1.98 12.46
CA TYR A 206 -16.08 0.83 12.39
C TYR A 206 -16.76 -0.51 12.04
N GLN A 207 -18.03 -0.46 11.69
CA GLN A 207 -18.81 -1.63 11.32
C GLN A 207 -19.31 -1.52 9.88
N PHE A 208 -19.33 -2.65 9.21
CA PHE A 208 -19.94 -2.81 7.88
C PHE A 208 -20.93 -3.98 7.97
N ALA A 209 -22.16 -3.72 7.62
CA ALA A 209 -23.24 -4.71 7.66
C ALA A 209 -23.80 -4.97 6.28
N ALA A 210 -24.02 -6.23 5.94
CA ALA A 210 -24.65 -6.65 4.69
C ALA A 210 -25.31 -8.02 4.85
N LEU A 211 -26.55 -8.17 4.34
CA LEU A 211 -27.26 -9.46 4.27
C LEU A 211 -27.29 -10.23 5.61
N SER A 212 -27.55 -9.58 6.72
CA SER A 212 -27.53 -10.15 8.07
C SER A 212 -26.14 -10.53 8.62
N ASN A 213 -25.09 -10.30 7.87
CA ASN A 213 -23.69 -10.52 8.23
C ASN A 213 -22.99 -9.21 8.60
N SER A 214 -21.87 -9.28 9.30
CA SER A 214 -21.14 -8.07 9.69
C SER A 214 -19.63 -8.24 9.63
N VAL A 215 -18.95 -7.12 9.36
CA VAL A 215 -17.50 -6.96 9.53
C VAL A 215 -17.29 -5.82 10.49
N GLU A 216 -16.51 -6.04 11.54
CA GLU A 216 -16.25 -5.06 12.58
C GLU A 216 -14.75 -4.85 12.76
N PHE A 217 -14.34 -3.58 12.92
CA PHE A 217 -12.98 -3.26 13.31
C PHE A 217 -12.88 -3.14 14.82
N ILE A 218 -11.96 -3.90 15.41
CA ILE A 218 -11.62 -3.84 16.83
C ILE A 218 -10.11 -3.59 16.94
N PRO A 219 -9.67 -2.49 17.59
CA PRO A 219 -8.26 -2.26 17.86
C PRO A 219 -7.63 -3.43 18.62
N ILE A 220 -6.37 -3.75 18.32
CA ILE A 220 -5.71 -4.94 18.85
C ILE A 220 -5.69 -4.96 20.38
N ASP A 221 -5.49 -3.82 21.02
CA ASP A 221 -5.48 -3.70 22.50
C ASP A 221 -6.86 -3.97 23.12
N GLN A 222 -7.94 -3.67 22.40
CA GLN A 222 -9.29 -4.02 22.83
C GLN A 222 -9.59 -5.49 22.59
N LEU A 223 -9.18 -6.03 21.43
CA LEU A 223 -9.36 -7.43 21.10
C LEU A 223 -8.67 -8.35 22.13
N LEU A 224 -7.46 -7.99 22.56
CA LEU A 224 -6.72 -8.74 23.59
C LEU A 224 -7.39 -8.74 24.98
N LYS A 225 -8.26 -7.74 25.25
CA LYS A 225 -9.03 -7.68 26.49
C LYS A 225 -10.34 -8.47 26.43
N LEU A 226 -10.80 -8.79 25.22
CA LEU A 226 -11.97 -9.63 25.03
C LEU A 226 -11.61 -11.06 25.42
N LYS A 227 -12.22 -11.58 26.49
CA LYS A 227 -12.08 -12.99 26.83
C LYS A 227 -12.70 -13.81 25.70
N PRO A 228 -11.99 -14.80 25.13
CA PRO A 228 -12.62 -15.71 24.18
C PRO A 228 -13.85 -16.33 24.85
N LYS A 229 -15.00 -16.23 24.22
CA LYS A 229 -16.16 -17.05 24.62
C LYS A 229 -15.80 -18.49 24.27
N VAL A 230 -15.46 -19.27 25.26
CA VAL A 230 -15.24 -20.71 25.18
C VAL A 230 -16.57 -21.41 24.92
#